data_325b6c7a7e73400abd9aa59bd005d130
#
_entry.id   325b6c7a7e73400abd9aa59bd005d130
#
_cell.length_a   1.000
_cell.length_b   1.000
_cell.length_c   1.000
_cell.angle_alpha   90.00
_cell.angle_beta   90.00
_cell.angle_gamma   90.00
#
_symmetry.space_group_name_H-M   'P 1'
#
loop_
_entity.id
_entity.type
_entity.pdbx_description
1 polymer ?
#
loop_
_entity_poly.entity_id
_entity_poly.type
_entity_poly.pdbx_seq_one_letter_code
_entity_poly.pdbx_strand_id
1 'polypeptide(L)'
;MAASGWLLCRCWGWTVITAFEFRNWKSYGASTLYVDPLTVLTGTNASGKSNALDALLFLNRVAHGVQLTAALQGGAAFSAVRGGMEWAARRPGDKFSLQVTVRADAVTDYVYRIEARIDTRVRPHRCELAGEQLVRARYRLARDGSRGESESSIRLFWTENCEDGAAGIVANLHEGVQGEGAVRAMSRSSAILHQLTGQSIHEAVQEGVSAVVQALQGIFILDPIPAHMRGYEPLAEQ
;
A
#
# COMPACT_ATOMS: atom_id res chain seq x y z
N MET A 1 23.71 46.39 14.52
CA MET A 1 24.14 44.98 14.38
C MET A 1 22.89 44.09 14.40
N ALA A 2 22.44 43.71 13.23
CA ALA A 2 21.20 42.93 13.07
C ALA A 2 21.58 41.48 12.89
N ALA A 3 21.14 40.62 13.81
CA ALA A 3 21.30 39.19 13.73
C ALA A 3 20.20 38.63 12.81
N SER A 4 20.58 38.22 11.61
CA SER A 4 19.73 37.50 10.66
C SER A 4 19.49 36.07 11.14
N GLY A 5 18.34 35.87 11.77
CA GLY A 5 17.82 34.52 12.10
C GLY A 5 17.38 33.83 10.80
N TRP A 6 18.11 32.79 10.40
CA TRP A 6 17.67 31.86 9.37
C TRP A 6 16.56 30.97 9.94
N LEU A 7 15.33 31.24 9.56
CA LEU A 7 14.20 30.35 9.79
C LEU A 7 14.42 29.15 8.87
N LEU A 8 14.96 28.07 9.41
CA LEU A 8 14.93 26.77 8.75
C LEU A 8 13.46 26.32 8.70
N CYS A 9 12.79 26.64 7.60
CA CYS A 9 11.55 26.00 7.22
C CYS A 9 11.88 24.51 7.08
N ARG A 10 11.55 23.70 8.10
CA ARG A 10 11.49 22.25 7.96
C ARG A 10 10.41 21.99 6.93
N CYS A 11 10.81 21.83 5.67
CA CYS A 11 9.96 21.18 4.68
C CYS A 11 9.66 19.79 5.21
N TRP A 12 8.47 19.58 5.68
CA TRP A 12 7.92 18.25 5.94
C TRP A 12 8.04 17.50 4.63
N GLY A 13 8.97 16.53 4.58
CA GLY A 13 9.18 15.73 3.39
C GLY A 13 7.87 15.01 3.07
N TRP A 14 7.28 15.35 1.94
CA TRP A 14 6.08 14.71 1.45
C TRP A 14 6.48 13.33 0.99
N THR A 15 6.02 12.31 1.71
CA THR A 15 6.11 10.93 1.23
C THR A 15 5.23 10.80 0.00
N VAL A 16 5.81 10.36 -1.12
CA VAL A 16 5.12 10.27 -2.41
C VAL A 16 5.14 8.83 -2.89
N ILE A 17 3.98 8.31 -3.26
CA ILE A 17 3.91 7.03 -3.94
C ILE A 17 4.44 7.21 -5.37
N THR A 18 5.36 6.33 -5.80
CA THR A 18 5.99 6.39 -7.12
C THR A 18 5.65 5.20 -8.00
N ALA A 19 5.26 4.06 -7.41
CA ALA A 19 4.89 2.88 -8.17
C ALA A 19 3.96 1.97 -7.39
N PHE A 20 3.10 1.27 -8.12
CA PHE A 20 2.33 0.12 -7.66
C PHE A 20 2.67 -1.08 -8.53
N GLU A 21 2.88 -2.25 -7.91
CA GLU A 21 3.03 -3.51 -8.62
C GLU A 21 1.85 -4.42 -8.27
N PHE A 22 1.30 -5.05 -9.30
CA PHE A 22 0.19 -5.99 -9.22
C PHE A 22 0.67 -7.37 -9.63
N ARG A 23 0.43 -8.39 -8.81
CA ARG A 23 0.69 -9.79 -9.15
C ARG A 23 -0.53 -10.62 -8.88
N ASN A 24 -1.03 -11.31 -9.90
CA ASN A 24 -2.24 -12.11 -9.85
C ASN A 24 -3.46 -11.38 -9.28
N TRP A 25 -3.55 -10.07 -9.55
CA TRP A 25 -4.67 -9.23 -9.13
C TRP A 25 -5.67 -9.08 -10.29
N LYS A 26 -6.88 -9.63 -10.12
CA LYS A 26 -7.95 -9.56 -11.13
C LYS A 26 -7.46 -9.92 -12.54
N SER A 27 -7.44 -8.95 -13.49
CA SER A 27 -6.93 -9.16 -14.85
C SER A 27 -5.41 -9.12 -14.97
N TYR A 28 -4.71 -8.59 -13.95
CA TYR A 28 -3.27 -8.44 -13.98
C TYR A 28 -2.56 -9.74 -13.58
N GLY A 29 -1.68 -10.27 -14.45
CA GLY A 29 -0.75 -11.34 -14.08
C GLY A 29 0.44 -10.78 -13.32
N ALA A 30 1.19 -9.89 -13.97
CA ALA A 30 2.25 -9.07 -13.40
C ALA A 30 2.27 -7.75 -14.16
N SER A 31 2.20 -6.63 -13.45
CA SER A 31 2.21 -5.28 -14.04
C SER A 31 2.68 -4.26 -13.03
N THR A 32 3.32 -3.21 -13.52
CA THR A 32 3.71 -2.05 -12.72
C THR A 32 3.01 -0.81 -13.25
N LEU A 33 2.44 -0.02 -12.36
CA LEU A 33 1.89 1.29 -12.61
C LEU A 33 2.79 2.32 -11.93
N TYR A 34 3.48 3.12 -12.72
CA TYR A 34 4.22 4.27 -12.21
C TYR A 34 3.25 5.45 -12.02
N VAL A 35 3.41 6.15 -10.93
CA VAL A 35 2.52 7.26 -10.56
C VAL A 35 3.31 8.47 -10.10
N ASP A 36 2.73 9.62 -10.34
CA ASP A 36 3.11 10.93 -9.82
C ASP A 36 2.01 11.42 -8.87
N PRO A 37 2.23 12.51 -8.12
CA PRO A 37 1.22 13.08 -7.21
C PRO A 37 -0.15 13.32 -7.85
N LEU A 38 -0.18 13.60 -9.16
CA LEU A 38 -1.38 13.65 -9.97
C LEU A 38 -1.23 12.72 -11.16
N THR A 39 -1.99 11.62 -11.19
CA THR A 39 -1.94 10.62 -12.25
C THR A 39 -3.32 10.43 -12.86
N VAL A 40 -3.42 10.50 -14.17
CA VAL A 40 -4.67 10.29 -14.93
C VAL A 40 -4.60 8.98 -15.68
N LEU A 41 -5.51 8.06 -15.37
CA LEU A 41 -5.62 6.76 -16.05
C LEU A 41 -6.60 6.87 -17.23
N THR A 42 -6.09 6.79 -18.45
CA THR A 42 -6.87 6.79 -19.69
C THR A 42 -6.77 5.44 -20.39
N GLY A 43 -7.71 5.13 -21.25
CA GLY A 43 -7.71 3.91 -22.06
C GLY A 43 -9.12 3.41 -22.39
N THR A 44 -9.21 2.43 -23.28
CA THR A 44 -10.46 1.82 -23.71
C THR A 44 -11.18 1.11 -22.58
N ASN A 45 -12.46 0.79 -22.76
CA ASN A 45 -13.20 -0.06 -21.82
C ASN A 45 -12.52 -1.44 -21.72
N ALA A 46 -12.59 -2.05 -20.55
CA ALA A 46 -11.93 -3.32 -20.23
C ALA A 46 -10.39 -3.32 -20.25
N SER A 47 -9.72 -2.16 -20.39
CA SER A 47 -8.24 -2.07 -20.35
C SER A 47 -7.62 -2.32 -18.96
N GLY A 48 -8.43 -2.52 -17.93
CA GLY A 48 -7.95 -2.80 -16.56
C GLY A 48 -7.90 -1.58 -15.63
N LYS A 49 -8.16 -0.34 -16.09
CA LYS A 49 -8.14 0.87 -15.25
C LYS A 49 -8.86 0.70 -13.91
N SER A 50 -10.10 0.22 -13.97
CA SER A 50 -10.90 -0.02 -12.77
C SER A 50 -10.30 -1.07 -11.84
N ASN A 51 -9.60 -2.06 -12.39
CA ASN A 51 -8.92 -3.08 -11.58
C ASN A 51 -7.69 -2.49 -10.86
N ALA A 52 -6.98 -1.53 -11.49
CA ALA A 52 -5.94 -0.78 -10.81
C ALA A 52 -6.51 0.08 -9.68
N LEU A 53 -7.59 0.85 -9.94
CA LEU A 53 -8.25 1.66 -8.92
C LEU A 53 -8.75 0.82 -7.73
N ASP A 54 -9.28 -0.38 -7.99
CA ASP A 54 -9.71 -1.31 -6.93
C ASP A 54 -8.54 -1.78 -6.05
N ALA A 55 -7.34 -1.96 -6.62
CA ALA A 55 -6.15 -2.32 -5.84
C ALA A 55 -5.70 -1.15 -4.94
N LEU A 56 -5.71 0.07 -5.47
CA LEU A 56 -5.41 1.28 -4.71
C LEU A 56 -6.41 1.47 -3.55
N LEU A 57 -7.69 1.27 -3.83
CA LEU A 57 -8.76 1.34 -2.84
C LEU A 57 -8.59 0.27 -1.75
N PHE A 58 -8.23 -0.96 -2.13
CA PHE A 58 -7.93 -2.02 -1.18
C PHE A 58 -6.78 -1.64 -0.25
N LEU A 59 -5.65 -1.17 -0.80
CA LEU A 59 -4.48 -0.75 -0.02
C LEU A 59 -4.81 0.43 0.91
N ASN A 60 -5.59 1.41 0.44
CA ASN A 60 -6.05 2.53 1.26
C ASN A 60 -6.88 2.05 2.47
N ARG A 61 -7.86 1.15 2.24
CA ARG A 61 -8.69 0.58 3.31
C ARG A 61 -7.87 -0.20 4.34
N VAL A 62 -6.94 -1.01 3.86
CA VAL A 62 -6.03 -1.80 4.70
C VAL A 62 -5.16 -0.90 5.57
N ALA A 63 -4.65 0.21 5.03
CA ALA A 63 -3.89 1.20 5.78
C ALA A 63 -4.74 1.93 6.85
N HIS A 64 -6.05 2.03 6.65
CA HIS A 64 -7.00 2.53 7.66
C HIS A 64 -7.42 1.46 8.70
N GLY A 65 -6.84 0.26 8.66
CA GLY A 65 -7.12 -0.82 9.60
C GLY A 65 -8.34 -1.67 9.28
N VAL A 66 -8.90 -1.53 8.09
CA VAL A 66 -10.00 -2.38 7.65
C VAL A 66 -9.47 -3.80 7.46
N GLN A 67 -10.18 -4.79 8.01
CA GLN A 67 -9.85 -6.20 7.81
C GLN A 67 -9.86 -6.57 6.32
N LEU A 68 -8.96 -7.47 5.89
CA LEU A 68 -8.76 -7.84 4.49
C LEU A 68 -10.05 -8.31 3.80
N THR A 69 -10.84 -9.13 4.49
CA THR A 69 -12.15 -9.59 3.98
C THR A 69 -13.09 -8.41 3.75
N ALA A 70 -13.25 -7.53 4.74
CA ALA A 70 -14.12 -6.36 4.63
C ALA A 70 -13.61 -5.36 3.57
N ALA A 71 -12.29 -5.19 3.47
CA ALA A 71 -11.68 -4.32 2.46
C ALA A 71 -12.03 -4.71 1.02
N LEU A 72 -12.29 -6.01 0.77
CA LEU A 72 -12.72 -6.54 -0.52
C LEU A 72 -14.24 -6.65 -0.66
N GLN A 73 -14.93 -7.14 0.38
CA GLN A 73 -16.39 -7.38 0.35
C GLN A 73 -17.21 -6.11 0.54
N GLY A 74 -16.60 -5.04 1.07
CA GLY A 74 -17.33 -3.88 1.49
C GLY A 74 -18.00 -4.05 2.85
N GLY A 75 -18.77 -3.04 3.24
CA GLY A 75 -19.48 -2.98 4.51
C GLY A 75 -20.43 -1.80 4.55
N ALA A 76 -20.87 -1.40 5.73
CA ALA A 76 -21.80 -0.28 5.89
C ALA A 76 -21.23 1.08 5.42
N ALA A 77 -19.90 1.25 5.53
CA ALA A 77 -19.23 2.52 5.22
C ALA A 77 -18.71 2.62 3.78
N PHE A 78 -18.57 1.52 3.06
CA PHE A 78 -18.00 1.50 1.70
C PHE A 78 -18.45 0.28 0.90
N SER A 79 -18.50 0.43 -0.42
CA SER A 79 -18.92 -0.63 -1.34
C SER A 79 -17.85 -1.72 -1.50
N ALA A 80 -18.25 -2.93 -1.93
CA ALA A 80 -17.32 -3.97 -2.35
C ALA A 80 -16.42 -3.48 -3.50
N VAL A 81 -15.23 -4.10 -3.64
CA VAL A 81 -14.48 -3.96 -4.88
C VAL A 81 -15.28 -4.55 -6.05
N ARG A 82 -15.12 -4.02 -7.24
CA ARG A 82 -15.86 -4.47 -8.43
C ARG A 82 -15.66 -5.96 -8.68
N GLY A 83 -16.74 -6.70 -8.88
CA GLY A 83 -16.73 -8.16 -9.05
C GLY A 83 -16.60 -8.95 -7.73
N GLY A 84 -16.48 -8.26 -6.59
CA GLY A 84 -16.40 -8.90 -5.28
C GLY A 84 -15.06 -9.56 -4.96
N MET A 85 -14.97 -10.10 -3.75
CA MET A 85 -13.76 -10.72 -3.21
C MET A 85 -13.31 -11.94 -4.02
N GLU A 86 -14.24 -12.75 -4.51
CA GLU A 86 -13.95 -14.00 -5.22
C GLU A 86 -13.18 -13.80 -6.54
N TRP A 87 -13.18 -12.57 -7.06
CA TRP A 87 -12.48 -12.18 -8.28
C TRP A 87 -11.26 -11.30 -8.01
N ALA A 88 -10.87 -11.12 -6.76
CA ALA A 88 -9.71 -10.34 -6.42
C ALA A 88 -8.40 -11.04 -6.83
N ALA A 89 -8.30 -12.36 -6.62
CA ALA A 89 -7.19 -13.16 -7.14
C ALA A 89 -7.46 -13.56 -8.60
N ARG A 90 -6.43 -13.49 -9.45
CA ARG A 90 -6.50 -13.94 -10.84
C ARG A 90 -6.65 -15.45 -10.91
N ARG A 91 -7.71 -15.90 -11.54
CA ARG A 91 -7.97 -17.34 -11.72
C ARG A 91 -6.98 -18.01 -12.67
N PRO A 92 -6.62 -19.29 -12.43
CA PRO A 92 -7.20 -20.21 -11.45
C PRO A 92 -6.64 -20.09 -10.02
N GLY A 93 -5.73 -19.13 -9.76
CA GLY A 93 -5.12 -18.94 -8.45
C GLY A 93 -6.09 -18.38 -7.40
N ASP A 94 -5.70 -18.53 -6.15
CA ASP A 94 -6.40 -18.03 -4.96
C ASP A 94 -5.63 -16.94 -4.22
N LYS A 95 -4.41 -16.60 -4.69
CA LYS A 95 -3.52 -15.60 -4.08
C LYS A 95 -3.27 -14.43 -5.03
N PHE A 96 -3.12 -13.25 -4.45
CA PHE A 96 -2.62 -12.07 -5.14
C PHE A 96 -1.60 -11.33 -4.28
N SER A 97 -0.78 -10.52 -4.92
CA SER A 97 0.18 -9.65 -4.23
C SER A 97 0.10 -8.25 -4.79
N LEU A 98 0.12 -7.27 -3.91
CA LEU A 98 0.19 -5.84 -4.22
C LEU A 98 1.43 -5.26 -3.54
N GLN A 99 2.18 -4.45 -4.29
CA GLN A 99 3.35 -3.76 -3.77
C GLN A 99 3.23 -2.27 -4.07
N VAL A 100 3.69 -1.45 -3.14
CA VAL A 100 3.78 0.00 -3.31
C VAL A 100 5.19 0.47 -2.98
N THR A 101 5.71 1.38 -3.79
CA THR A 101 6.96 2.08 -3.52
C THR A 101 6.64 3.51 -3.10
N VAL A 102 7.07 3.87 -1.90
CA VAL A 102 6.87 5.17 -1.27
C VAL A 102 8.23 5.85 -1.15
N ARG A 103 8.41 6.97 -1.83
CA ARG A 103 9.59 7.82 -1.72
C ARG A 103 9.45 8.72 -0.49
N ALA A 104 10.36 8.56 0.46
CA ALA A 104 10.38 9.39 1.67
C ALA A 104 11.25 10.66 1.50
N ASP A 105 12.36 10.52 0.77
CA ASP A 105 13.28 11.62 0.48
C ASP A 105 14.09 11.35 -0.81
N ALA A 106 15.10 12.17 -1.08
CA ALA A 106 15.93 12.05 -2.28
C ALA A 106 16.68 10.69 -2.37
N VAL A 107 16.95 10.03 -1.27
CA VAL A 107 17.80 8.82 -1.19
C VAL A 107 17.09 7.62 -0.59
N THR A 108 15.88 7.76 -0.06
CA THR A 108 15.18 6.71 0.69
C THR A 108 13.84 6.38 0.05
N ASP A 109 13.63 5.11 -0.27
CA ASP A 109 12.33 4.56 -0.61
C ASP A 109 11.93 3.48 0.40
N TYR A 110 10.63 3.41 0.70
CA TYR A 110 10.02 2.28 1.39
C TYR A 110 9.25 1.45 0.38
N VAL A 111 9.54 0.15 0.34
CA VAL A 111 8.86 -0.82 -0.53
C VAL A 111 8.02 -1.72 0.37
N TYR A 112 6.72 -1.54 0.32
CA TYR A 112 5.74 -2.32 1.05
C TYR A 112 5.05 -3.31 0.14
N ARG A 113 4.97 -4.58 0.54
CA ARG A 113 4.28 -5.65 -0.18
C ARG A 113 3.36 -6.41 0.75
N ILE A 114 2.14 -6.62 0.29
CA ILE A 114 1.14 -7.49 0.91
C ILE A 114 0.78 -8.61 -0.04
N GLU A 115 0.72 -9.83 0.46
CA GLU A 115 0.20 -11.00 -0.23
C GLU A 115 -1.00 -11.53 0.54
N ALA A 116 -2.11 -11.71 -0.14
CA ALA A 116 -3.35 -12.18 0.45
C ALA A 116 -3.89 -13.39 -0.32
N ARG A 117 -4.58 -14.27 0.41
CA ARG A 117 -5.24 -15.46 -0.11
C ARG A 117 -6.74 -15.36 0.07
N ILE A 118 -7.49 -15.77 -0.94
CA ILE A 118 -8.94 -15.91 -0.89
C ILE A 118 -9.29 -17.37 -0.61
N ASP A 119 -9.79 -17.67 0.57
CA ASP A 119 -10.31 -19.02 0.87
C ASP A 119 -11.81 -19.09 0.55
N THR A 120 -12.11 -19.74 -0.56
CA THR A 120 -13.48 -19.98 -1.02
C THR A 120 -14.03 -21.35 -0.56
N ARG A 121 -13.22 -22.16 0.13
CA ARG A 121 -13.61 -23.48 0.66
C ARG A 121 -14.44 -23.36 1.92
N VAL A 122 -14.29 -22.26 2.66
CA VAL A 122 -15.06 -21.94 3.86
C VAL A 122 -16.22 -21.00 3.55
N ARG A 123 -17.26 -21.03 4.35
CA ARG A 123 -18.37 -20.08 4.25
C ARG A 123 -18.60 -19.41 5.62
N PRO A 124 -18.70 -18.08 5.67
CA PRO A 124 -18.46 -17.13 4.55
C PRO A 124 -17.02 -17.19 4.04
N HIS A 125 -16.83 -16.86 2.76
CA HIS A 125 -15.50 -16.78 2.15
C HIS A 125 -14.63 -15.77 2.92
N ARG A 126 -13.31 -16.02 2.98
CA ARG A 126 -12.37 -15.19 3.74
C ARG A 126 -11.21 -14.76 2.87
N CYS A 127 -10.72 -13.57 3.17
CA CYS A 127 -9.43 -13.10 2.68
C CYS A 127 -8.47 -13.04 3.87
N GLU A 128 -7.36 -13.75 3.76
CA GLU A 128 -6.37 -13.86 4.82
C GLU A 128 -5.00 -13.45 4.32
N LEU A 129 -4.20 -12.89 5.22
CA LEU A 129 -2.82 -12.57 4.96
C LEU A 129 -2.02 -13.85 4.69
N ALA A 130 -1.34 -13.89 3.55
CA ALA A 130 -0.44 -14.97 3.17
C ALA A 130 1.03 -14.57 3.34
N GLY A 131 1.32 -13.28 3.23
CA GLY A 131 2.65 -12.73 3.45
C GLY A 131 2.64 -11.21 3.45
N GLU A 132 3.58 -10.60 4.18
CA GLU A 132 3.73 -9.15 4.23
C GLU A 132 5.17 -8.76 4.50
N GLN A 133 5.64 -7.70 3.88
CA GLN A 133 6.97 -7.17 4.16
C GLN A 133 7.05 -5.67 3.93
N LEU A 134 7.96 -5.04 4.64
CA LEU A 134 8.37 -3.67 4.46
C LEU A 134 9.90 -3.60 4.37
N VAL A 135 10.39 -2.99 3.31
CA VAL A 135 11.82 -2.83 3.02
C VAL A 135 12.14 -1.35 2.91
N ARG A 136 13.23 -0.91 3.54
CA ARG A 136 13.84 0.40 3.30
C ARG A 136 14.99 0.24 2.32
N ALA A 137 14.92 0.88 1.17
CA ALA A 137 15.97 0.96 0.16
C ALA A 137 16.62 2.34 0.21
N ARG A 138 17.96 2.40 0.22
CA ARG A 138 18.74 3.63 0.12
C ARG A 138 19.50 3.68 -1.18
N TYR A 139 19.57 4.87 -1.76
CA TYR A 139 20.20 5.16 -3.04
C TYR A 139 21.31 6.17 -2.88
N ARG A 140 22.36 6.05 -3.68
CA ARG A 140 23.35 7.11 -3.83
C ARG A 140 22.81 8.23 -4.71
N LEU A 141 23.18 9.46 -4.39
CA LEU A 141 23.01 10.57 -5.31
C LEU A 141 24.25 10.71 -6.17
N ALA A 142 24.06 10.81 -7.48
CA ALA A 142 25.12 11.23 -8.40
C ALA A 142 25.44 12.71 -8.22
N ARG A 143 26.55 13.18 -8.80
CA ARG A 143 27.00 14.58 -8.67
C ARG A 143 25.99 15.59 -9.25
N ASP A 144 25.16 15.17 -10.18
CA ASP A 144 24.09 15.96 -10.80
C ASP A 144 22.78 15.94 -10.00
N GLY A 145 22.76 15.27 -8.83
CA GLY A 145 21.58 15.11 -7.98
C GLY A 145 20.62 14.01 -8.43
N SER A 146 20.90 13.29 -9.52
CA SER A 146 20.10 12.15 -9.93
C SER A 146 20.30 10.95 -9.00
N ARG A 147 19.31 10.06 -8.90
CA ARG A 147 19.44 8.82 -8.17
C ARG A 147 20.30 7.83 -8.94
N GLY A 148 21.31 7.32 -8.27
CA GLY A 148 22.16 6.22 -8.74
C GLY A 148 21.64 4.85 -8.33
N GLU A 149 22.56 3.91 -8.22
CA GLU A 149 22.26 2.55 -7.80
C GLU A 149 21.83 2.46 -6.33
N SER A 150 21.10 1.40 -5.97
CA SER A 150 20.75 1.08 -4.60
C SER A 150 22.01 0.79 -3.79
N GLU A 151 22.24 1.55 -2.73
CA GLU A 151 23.40 1.39 -1.85
C GLU A 151 23.17 0.33 -0.78
N SER A 152 21.96 0.28 -0.24
CA SER A 152 21.58 -0.68 0.80
C SER A 152 20.09 -0.97 0.79
N SER A 153 19.73 -2.15 1.26
CA SER A 153 18.34 -2.57 1.43
C SER A 153 18.21 -3.33 2.75
N ILE A 154 17.29 -2.88 3.60
CA ILE A 154 17.04 -3.46 4.92
C ILE A 154 15.58 -3.82 5.03
N ARG A 155 15.27 -5.08 5.39
CA ARG A 155 13.91 -5.48 5.74
C ARG A 155 13.57 -4.92 7.13
N LEU A 156 12.55 -4.10 7.21
CA LEU A 156 12.06 -3.51 8.45
C LEU A 156 11.12 -4.46 9.19
N PHE A 157 10.23 -5.11 8.44
CA PHE A 157 9.52 -6.29 8.90
C PHE A 157 9.23 -7.24 7.73
N TRP A 158 9.06 -8.53 8.05
CA TRP A 158 8.67 -9.55 7.08
C TRP A 158 7.99 -10.72 7.78
N THR A 159 7.14 -11.42 7.06
CA THR A 159 6.53 -12.65 7.53
C THR A 159 7.29 -13.87 7.04
N GLU A 160 7.24 -14.94 7.81
CA GLU A 160 7.62 -16.26 7.34
C GLU A 160 6.47 -16.91 6.55
N ASN A 161 6.83 -17.96 5.79
CA ASN A 161 5.82 -18.76 5.10
C ASN A 161 4.87 -19.35 6.13
N CYS A 162 3.58 -19.11 5.94
CA CYS A 162 2.55 -19.59 6.82
C CYS A 162 1.88 -20.82 6.21
N GLU A 163 1.69 -21.87 7.02
CA GLU A 163 0.91 -23.04 6.63
C GLU A 163 -0.55 -22.66 6.40
N ASP A 164 -1.19 -23.37 5.48
CA ASP A 164 -2.60 -23.17 5.17
C ASP A 164 -3.46 -23.52 6.41
N GLY A 165 -4.33 -22.60 6.79
CA GLY A 165 -5.24 -22.78 7.93
C GLY A 165 -4.65 -22.43 9.29
N ALA A 166 -3.41 -21.94 9.38
CA ALA A 166 -2.87 -21.43 10.65
C ALA A 166 -3.69 -20.24 11.16
N ALA A 167 -3.94 -20.19 12.48
CA ALA A 167 -4.74 -19.14 13.10
C ALA A 167 -4.04 -17.76 13.10
N GLY A 168 -2.71 -17.74 13.02
CA GLY A 168 -1.89 -16.54 13.02
C GLY A 168 -0.76 -16.61 11.99
N ILE A 169 -0.02 -15.54 11.86
CA ILE A 169 1.19 -15.43 11.05
C ILE A 169 2.32 -14.87 11.91
N VAL A 170 3.52 -15.35 11.67
CA VAL A 170 4.72 -14.90 12.39
C VAL A 170 5.34 -13.74 11.62
N ALA A 171 5.54 -12.62 12.29
CA ALA A 171 6.25 -11.46 11.78
C ALA A 171 7.59 -11.29 12.50
N ASN A 172 8.65 -11.08 11.72
CA ASN A 172 9.97 -10.71 12.18
C ASN A 172 10.12 -9.19 12.02
N LEU A 173 10.55 -8.50 13.08
CA LEU A 173 10.76 -7.06 13.10
C LEU A 173 12.25 -6.77 13.30
N HIS A 174 12.79 -5.84 12.50
CA HIS A 174 14.17 -5.38 12.62
C HIS A 174 14.43 -4.71 13.97
N GLU A 175 15.52 -5.10 14.64
CA GLU A 175 15.94 -4.56 15.96
C GLU A 175 17.27 -3.79 15.91
N GLY A 176 17.65 -3.27 14.74
CA GLY A 176 18.88 -2.47 14.59
C GLY A 176 20.11 -3.29 14.15
N VAL A 177 20.13 -4.60 14.36
CA VAL A 177 21.19 -5.51 13.89
C VAL A 177 20.71 -6.26 12.65
N GLN A 178 21.53 -6.34 11.61
CA GLN A 178 21.17 -6.99 10.37
C GLN A 178 21.03 -8.51 10.58
N GLY A 179 19.86 -9.05 10.27
CA GLY A 179 19.56 -10.49 10.38
C GLY A 179 18.90 -10.92 11.69
N GLU A 180 18.88 -10.08 12.71
CA GLU A 180 18.12 -10.33 13.94
C GLU A 180 16.80 -9.54 13.92
N GLY A 181 15.75 -10.16 14.40
CA GLY A 181 14.44 -9.52 14.48
C GLY A 181 13.61 -10.06 15.64
N ALA A 182 12.87 -9.18 16.32
CA ALA A 182 11.87 -9.61 17.29
C ALA A 182 10.76 -10.38 16.58
N VAL A 183 10.48 -11.57 17.07
CA VAL A 183 9.43 -12.45 16.53
C VAL A 183 8.11 -12.13 17.22
N ARG A 184 7.06 -11.86 16.44
CA ARG A 184 5.71 -11.57 16.96
C ARG A 184 4.65 -12.39 16.22
N ALA A 185 3.72 -12.96 17.00
CA ALA A 185 2.51 -13.56 16.44
C ALA A 185 1.50 -12.45 16.12
N MET A 186 1.02 -12.46 14.87
CA MET A 186 0.11 -11.44 14.32
C MET A 186 -1.17 -12.08 13.79
N SER A 187 -2.23 -11.28 13.67
CA SER A 187 -3.48 -11.72 13.06
C SER A 187 -3.36 -11.78 11.54
N ARG A 188 -3.97 -12.79 10.92
CA ARG A 188 -4.07 -12.91 9.46
C ARG A 188 -5.26 -12.16 8.87
N SER A 189 -6.17 -11.67 9.69
CA SER A 189 -7.36 -10.95 9.21
C SER A 189 -7.08 -9.50 8.83
N SER A 190 -5.95 -8.93 9.28
CA SER A 190 -5.58 -7.53 9.08
C SER A 190 -4.11 -7.43 8.68
N ALA A 191 -3.74 -6.36 7.96
CA ALA A 191 -2.35 -6.11 7.61
C ALA A 191 -1.48 -5.86 8.85
N ILE A 192 -0.29 -6.45 8.86
CA ILE A 192 0.72 -6.25 9.90
C ILE A 192 1.13 -4.77 9.94
N LEU A 193 1.25 -4.14 8.77
CA LEU A 193 1.52 -2.70 8.66
C LEU A 193 0.63 -1.88 9.61
N HIS A 194 -0.67 -2.15 9.63
CA HIS A 194 -1.60 -1.47 10.52
C HIS A 194 -1.51 -1.97 11.95
N GLN A 195 -1.33 -3.29 12.17
CA GLN A 195 -1.20 -3.86 13.51
C GLN A 195 0.02 -3.32 14.26
N LEU A 196 1.07 -2.87 13.56
CA LEU A 196 2.27 -2.25 14.15
C LEU A 196 2.09 -0.76 14.48
N THR A 197 1.03 -0.12 13.99
CA THR A 197 0.77 1.29 14.26
C THR A 197 0.53 1.52 15.76
N GLY A 198 1.28 2.45 16.33
CA GLY A 198 1.17 2.79 17.77
C GLY A 198 1.79 1.78 18.73
N GLN A 199 2.45 0.73 18.23
CA GLN A 199 3.20 -0.19 19.07
C GLN A 199 4.60 0.36 19.40
N SER A 200 5.15 -0.05 20.56
CA SER A 200 6.56 0.19 20.88
C SER A 200 7.44 -0.79 20.10
N ILE A 201 8.07 -0.30 19.05
CA ILE A 201 8.94 -1.03 18.13
C ILE A 201 10.17 -0.18 17.82
N HIS A 202 11.19 -0.80 17.22
CA HIS A 202 12.40 -0.09 16.81
C HIS A 202 12.09 1.12 15.91
N GLU A 203 12.75 2.26 16.14
CA GLU A 203 12.50 3.54 15.47
C GLU A 203 12.46 3.43 13.94
N ALA A 204 13.42 2.71 13.35
CA ALA A 204 13.46 2.53 11.89
C ALA A 204 12.22 1.82 11.33
N VAL A 205 11.65 0.85 12.08
CA VAL A 205 10.40 0.16 11.70
C VAL A 205 9.23 1.13 11.83
N GLN A 206 9.18 1.89 12.92
CA GLN A 206 8.13 2.87 13.19
C GLN A 206 8.09 3.96 12.12
N GLU A 207 9.25 4.49 11.72
CA GLU A 207 9.37 5.47 10.62
C GLU A 207 8.83 4.91 9.30
N GLY A 208 9.27 3.70 8.92
CA GLY A 208 8.83 3.07 7.68
C GLY A 208 7.34 2.74 7.67
N VAL A 209 6.80 2.21 8.77
CA VAL A 209 5.37 1.95 8.95
C VAL A 209 4.57 3.24 8.83
N SER A 210 4.98 4.30 9.54
CA SER A 210 4.29 5.60 9.52
C SER A 210 4.30 6.23 8.13
N ALA A 211 5.44 6.20 7.44
CA ALA A 211 5.58 6.74 6.08
C ALA A 211 4.65 6.05 5.09
N VAL A 212 4.60 4.71 5.11
CA VAL A 212 3.75 3.94 4.19
C VAL A 212 2.27 4.08 4.54
N VAL A 213 1.90 4.02 5.83
CA VAL A 213 0.52 4.22 6.27
C VAL A 213 0.01 5.58 5.83
N GLN A 214 0.76 6.66 6.09
CA GLN A 214 0.39 8.01 5.67
C GLN A 214 0.21 8.12 4.15
N ALA A 215 1.15 7.57 3.38
CA ALA A 215 1.08 7.62 1.92
C ALA A 215 -0.16 6.88 1.39
N LEU A 216 -0.46 5.69 1.92
CA LEU A 216 -1.61 4.89 1.51
C LEU A 216 -2.94 5.51 1.95
N GLN A 217 -3.01 6.08 3.16
CA GLN A 217 -4.20 6.78 3.66
C GLN A 217 -4.48 8.05 2.85
N GLY A 218 -3.44 8.71 2.34
CA GLY A 218 -3.54 9.88 1.49
C GLY A 218 -4.01 9.62 0.06
N ILE A 219 -4.20 8.37 -0.37
CA ILE A 219 -4.72 8.06 -1.70
C ILE A 219 -6.13 8.58 -1.85
N PHE A 220 -6.32 9.50 -2.80
CA PHE A 220 -7.62 9.99 -3.21
C PHE A 220 -7.92 9.52 -4.64
N ILE A 221 -9.07 8.86 -4.83
CA ILE A 221 -9.50 8.36 -6.13
C ILE A 221 -10.72 9.15 -6.58
N LEU A 222 -10.59 9.84 -7.71
CA LEU A 222 -11.69 10.48 -8.40
C LEU A 222 -12.09 9.59 -9.59
N ASP A 223 -13.26 8.97 -9.52
CA ASP A 223 -13.86 8.20 -10.63
C ASP A 223 -15.14 8.94 -11.10
N PRO A 224 -15.00 9.95 -11.97
CA PRO A 224 -16.11 10.82 -12.34
C PRO A 224 -17.15 10.03 -13.15
N ILE A 225 -18.40 10.14 -12.75
CA ILE A 225 -19.54 9.58 -13.49
C ILE A 225 -19.92 10.58 -14.58
N PRO A 226 -19.73 10.30 -15.89
CA PRO A 226 -19.94 11.27 -16.96
C PRO A 226 -21.35 11.85 -17.00
N ALA A 227 -22.35 11.09 -16.57
CA ALA A 227 -23.73 11.55 -16.50
C ALA A 227 -23.92 12.70 -15.50
N HIS A 228 -23.19 12.69 -14.38
CA HIS A 228 -23.26 13.73 -13.37
C HIS A 228 -22.41 14.96 -13.73
N MET A 229 -21.41 14.80 -14.60
CA MET A 229 -20.53 15.89 -15.03
C MET A 229 -21.12 16.72 -16.19
N ARG A 230 -22.18 16.24 -16.84
CA ARG A 230 -22.85 16.93 -17.96
C ARG A 230 -24.02 17.81 -17.54
N GLY A 231 -24.37 17.81 -16.26
CA GLY A 231 -25.37 18.73 -15.72
C GLY A 231 -24.79 20.14 -15.64
N TYR A 232 -25.28 21.08 -16.45
CA TYR A 232 -25.07 22.49 -16.19
C TYR A 232 -25.94 22.84 -14.97
N GLU A 233 -25.31 23.23 -13.87
CA GLU A 233 -26.05 23.97 -12.84
C GLU A 233 -26.36 25.37 -13.40
N PRO A 234 -27.64 25.77 -13.52
CA PRO A 234 -27.95 27.14 -13.88
C PRO A 234 -27.35 28.06 -12.82
N LEU A 235 -26.58 29.05 -13.25
CA LEU A 235 -26.09 30.11 -12.37
C LEU A 235 -27.33 30.70 -11.67
N ALA A 236 -27.36 30.63 -10.35
CA ALA A 236 -28.39 31.34 -9.57
C ALA A 236 -28.24 32.81 -9.91
N GLU A 237 -29.25 33.40 -10.58
CA GLU A 237 -29.35 34.85 -10.75
C GLU A 237 -29.43 35.47 -9.36
N GLN A 238 -28.44 36.33 -9.07
CA GLN A 238 -28.45 37.17 -7.85
C GLN A 238 -29.38 38.36 -8.01
#